data_c8e52594b660cca8597d9ac85c6396ee
#
_entry.id   c8e52594b660cca8597d9ac85c6396ee
#
_cell.length_a   1.000
_cell.length_b   1.000
_cell.length_c   1.000
_cell.angle_alpha   90.00
_cell.angle_beta   90.00
_cell.angle_gamma   90.00
#
_symmetry.space_group_name_H-M   'P 1'
#
loop_
_entity.id
_entity.type
_entity.pdbx_description
1 polymer ?
#
loop_
_entity_poly.entity_id
_entity_poly.type
_entity_poly.pdbx_seq_one_letter_code
_entity_poly.pdbx_strand_id
1 'polypeptide(L)'
;MKPISIAVLALLLAQGLAAQDTTHAAAPAAAPAAPAASVSVVEAVVARSVVDRVPQDTGTAFPVDVGQVVLWTKVSGATAATAIHHVWFHGDTQVGDVELAVGGSPWRTWSKKTVPADWTGAWHVEVRDAAGTVLKRIDFNVGQ
;
A
#
# COMPACT_ATOMS: atom_id res chain seq x y z
N MET A 1 -50.36 -37.45 65.59
CA MET A 1 -49.86 -38.61 64.82
C MET A 1 -48.65 -38.18 64.06
N LYS A 2 -47.56 -38.68 64.46
CA LYS A 2 -46.15 -38.76 64.04
C LYS A 2 -45.64 -37.68 63.06
N PRO A 3 -44.73 -36.84 63.46
CA PRO A 3 -43.86 -36.13 62.55
C PRO A 3 -42.65 -37.01 62.18
N ILE A 4 -42.41 -37.06 60.86
CA ILE A 4 -41.22 -37.72 60.33
C ILE A 4 -40.17 -36.61 60.17
N SER A 5 -39.11 -36.77 60.96
CA SER A 5 -37.93 -35.93 60.84
C SER A 5 -37.17 -36.30 59.57
N ILE A 6 -37.04 -35.33 58.64
CA ILE A 6 -36.16 -35.47 57.54
C ILE A 6 -34.91 -34.71 57.83
N ALA A 7 -33.83 -35.43 58.01
CA ALA A 7 -32.49 -34.86 58.09
C ALA A 7 -32.07 -34.30 56.76
N VAL A 8 -31.84 -33.00 56.69
CA VAL A 8 -31.27 -32.37 55.55
C VAL A 8 -29.74 -32.50 55.62
N LEU A 9 -29.22 -33.39 54.82
CA LEU A 9 -27.80 -33.52 54.59
C LEU A 9 -27.34 -32.37 53.65
N ALA A 10 -26.73 -31.38 54.22
CA ALA A 10 -26.11 -30.33 53.46
C ALA A 10 -24.84 -30.84 52.76
N LEU A 11 -24.96 -31.12 51.47
CA LEU A 11 -23.81 -31.43 50.63
C LEU A 11 -23.19 -30.11 50.18
N LEU A 12 -22.10 -29.72 50.81
CA LEU A 12 -21.26 -28.63 50.36
C LEU A 12 -20.54 -29.06 49.07
N LEU A 13 -21.08 -28.69 47.93
CA LEU A 13 -20.35 -28.71 46.68
C LEU A 13 -19.39 -27.51 46.68
N ALA A 14 -18.14 -27.81 47.00
CA ALA A 14 -17.05 -26.90 46.67
C ALA A 14 -16.96 -26.81 45.14
N GLN A 15 -17.53 -25.77 44.56
CA GLN A 15 -17.26 -25.43 43.18
C GLN A 15 -15.85 -24.86 43.12
N GLY A 16 -14.91 -25.71 42.71
CA GLY A 16 -13.60 -25.26 42.30
C GLY A 16 -13.78 -24.27 41.18
N LEU A 17 -13.43 -23.01 41.43
CA LEU A 17 -13.21 -22.04 40.41
C LEU A 17 -12.06 -22.57 39.53
N ALA A 18 -12.39 -23.25 38.45
CA ALA A 18 -11.43 -23.41 37.36
C ALA A 18 -11.12 -22.02 36.85
N ALA A 19 -10.01 -21.46 37.30
CA ALA A 19 -9.42 -20.34 36.59
C ALA A 19 -9.18 -20.83 35.17
N GLN A 20 -10.04 -20.38 34.25
CA GLN A 20 -9.73 -20.46 32.84
C GLN A 20 -8.56 -19.53 32.63
N ASP A 21 -7.39 -20.11 32.70
CA ASP A 21 -6.20 -19.51 32.14
C ASP A 21 -6.48 -19.36 30.63
N THR A 22 -7.06 -18.23 30.28
CA THR A 22 -7.06 -17.81 28.90
C THR A 22 -5.62 -17.51 28.58
N THR A 23 -4.88 -18.56 28.24
CA THR A 23 -3.63 -18.42 27.54
C THR A 23 -4.02 -17.68 26.24
N HIS A 24 -3.94 -16.39 26.29
CA HIS A 24 -3.95 -15.57 25.12
C HIS A 24 -2.76 -16.07 24.31
N ALA A 25 -3.03 -16.98 23.37
CA ALA A 25 -2.02 -17.36 22.41
C ALA A 25 -1.63 -16.05 21.73
N ALA A 26 -0.50 -15.50 22.12
CA ALA A 26 0.10 -14.41 21.39
C ALA A 26 0.12 -14.87 19.94
N ALA A 27 -0.57 -14.15 19.07
CA ALA A 27 -0.45 -14.37 17.64
C ALA A 27 1.04 -14.50 17.35
N PRO A 28 1.50 -15.53 16.63
CA PRO A 28 2.91 -15.67 16.34
C PRO A 28 3.36 -14.32 15.82
N ALA A 29 4.32 -13.71 16.53
CA ALA A 29 4.93 -12.47 16.07
C ALA A 29 5.30 -12.73 14.62
N ALA A 30 4.73 -11.96 13.70
CA ALA A 30 5.06 -12.09 12.29
C ALA A 30 6.58 -12.18 12.21
N ALA A 31 7.10 -13.27 11.68
CA ALA A 31 8.54 -13.41 11.51
C ALA A 31 9.04 -12.10 10.91
N PRO A 32 10.14 -11.51 11.40
CA PRO A 32 10.66 -10.28 10.82
C PRO A 32 10.70 -10.52 9.32
N ALA A 33 9.89 -9.76 8.57
CA ALA A 33 9.84 -9.89 7.13
C ALA A 33 11.29 -9.83 6.67
N ALA A 34 11.75 -10.86 5.95
CA ALA A 34 13.05 -10.83 5.33
C ALA A 34 13.19 -9.45 4.69
N PRO A 35 14.33 -8.73 4.88
CA PRO A 35 14.43 -7.35 4.42
C PRO A 35 13.91 -7.32 3.00
N ALA A 36 12.77 -6.66 2.81
CA ALA A 36 12.15 -6.56 1.52
C ALA A 36 13.25 -6.07 0.58
N ALA A 37 13.50 -6.82 -0.48
CA ALA A 37 14.55 -6.47 -1.42
C ALA A 37 14.44 -4.98 -1.69
N SER A 38 15.40 -4.20 -1.25
CA SER A 38 15.29 -2.75 -1.19
C SER A 38 15.28 -2.21 -2.61
N VAL A 39 14.10 -2.11 -3.17
CA VAL A 39 13.88 -1.49 -4.47
C VAL A 39 14.19 -0.01 -4.34
N SER A 40 15.01 0.49 -5.23
CA SER A 40 15.31 1.92 -5.34
C SER A 40 14.86 2.46 -6.69
N VAL A 41 14.34 3.70 -6.69
CA VAL A 41 13.94 4.39 -7.90
C VAL A 41 15.15 5.11 -8.48
N VAL A 42 15.66 4.59 -9.59
CA VAL A 42 16.79 5.18 -10.32
C VAL A 42 16.34 6.41 -11.09
N GLU A 43 15.17 6.34 -11.72
CA GLU A 43 14.61 7.40 -12.53
C GLU A 43 13.08 7.33 -12.46
N ALA A 44 12.44 8.49 -12.36
CA ALA A 44 11.00 8.62 -12.48
C ALA A 44 10.66 9.96 -13.12
N VAL A 45 9.86 9.93 -14.16
CA VAL A 45 9.47 11.11 -14.93
C VAL A 45 7.99 11.03 -15.32
N VAL A 46 7.33 12.19 -15.32
CA VAL A 46 6.00 12.32 -15.87
C VAL A 46 6.12 12.67 -17.35
N ALA A 47 5.34 12.00 -18.18
CA ALA A 47 5.38 12.11 -19.63
C ALA A 47 3.95 12.11 -20.21
N ARG A 48 3.79 12.47 -21.46
CA ARG A 48 2.50 12.36 -22.16
C ARG A 48 2.25 10.96 -22.69
N SER A 49 3.31 10.26 -23.07
CA SER A 49 3.22 8.89 -23.59
C SER A 49 4.50 8.09 -23.35
N VAL A 50 4.43 6.80 -23.61
CA VAL A 50 5.58 5.89 -23.62
C VAL A 50 5.58 5.15 -24.94
N VAL A 51 6.70 5.20 -25.65
CA VAL A 51 6.94 4.48 -26.90
C VAL A 51 8.20 3.63 -26.74
N ASP A 52 8.13 2.38 -27.09
CA ASP A 52 9.24 1.42 -26.95
C ASP A 52 9.92 1.42 -25.57
N ARG A 53 9.10 1.54 -24.51
CA ARG A 53 9.52 1.66 -23.12
C ARG A 53 10.31 2.93 -22.78
N VAL A 54 10.25 3.93 -23.64
CA VAL A 54 10.88 5.24 -23.44
C VAL A 54 9.80 6.30 -23.27
N PRO A 55 9.89 7.12 -22.22
CA PRO A 55 8.93 8.20 -22.01
C PRO A 55 9.12 9.30 -23.09
N GLN A 56 8.00 9.82 -23.58
CA GLN A 56 7.96 10.89 -24.59
C GLN A 56 7.28 12.12 -23.99
N ASP A 57 7.76 13.30 -24.40
CA ASP A 57 7.24 14.59 -23.93
C ASP A 57 7.21 14.68 -22.41
N THR A 58 8.37 14.44 -21.80
CA THR A 58 8.56 14.50 -20.36
C THR A 58 8.53 15.95 -19.87
N GLY A 59 7.97 16.16 -18.69
CA GLY A 59 7.93 17.49 -18.10
C GLY A 59 7.26 17.51 -16.74
N THR A 60 7.23 18.71 -16.17
CA THR A 60 6.57 19.02 -14.90
C THR A 60 5.40 19.98 -15.07
N ALA A 61 5.12 20.41 -16.29
CA ALA A 61 3.98 21.25 -16.63
C ALA A 61 3.29 20.71 -17.89
N PHE A 62 1.99 20.55 -17.80
CA PHE A 62 1.16 20.02 -18.89
C PHE A 62 -0.02 20.94 -19.15
N PRO A 63 -0.48 21.05 -20.41
CA PRO A 63 -1.64 21.86 -20.73
C PRO A 63 -2.92 21.27 -20.16
N VAL A 64 -3.96 22.10 -20.02
CA VAL A 64 -5.27 21.71 -19.48
C VAL A 64 -5.93 20.58 -20.27
N ASP A 65 -5.66 20.50 -21.57
CA ASP A 65 -6.18 19.51 -22.50
C ASP A 65 -5.29 18.26 -22.64
N VAL A 66 -4.34 18.06 -21.73
CA VAL A 66 -3.43 16.90 -21.78
C VAL A 66 -4.16 15.57 -21.82
N GLY A 67 -5.34 15.49 -21.21
CA GLY A 67 -6.24 14.34 -21.17
C GLY A 67 -5.68 13.14 -20.40
N GLN A 68 -4.39 12.87 -20.52
CA GLN A 68 -3.71 11.75 -19.86
C GLN A 68 -2.24 12.05 -19.64
N VAL A 69 -1.71 11.64 -18.50
CA VAL A 69 -0.28 11.63 -18.20
C VAL A 69 0.18 10.23 -17.82
N VAL A 70 1.46 9.98 -17.95
CA VAL A 70 2.10 8.70 -17.64
C VAL A 70 3.21 8.96 -16.64
N LEU A 71 3.25 8.21 -15.55
CA LEU A 71 4.46 8.12 -14.76
C LEU A 71 5.28 6.94 -15.27
N TRP A 72 6.45 7.23 -15.80
CA TRP A 72 7.44 6.23 -16.18
C TRP A 72 8.51 6.13 -15.11
N THR A 73 8.86 4.90 -14.73
CA THR A 73 9.77 4.62 -13.61
C THR A 73 10.76 3.54 -13.99
N LYS A 74 12.03 3.78 -13.64
CA LYS A 74 13.09 2.79 -13.69
C LYS A 74 13.54 2.48 -12.27
N VAL A 75 13.45 1.23 -11.90
CA VAL A 75 13.82 0.75 -10.57
C VAL A 75 14.96 -0.25 -10.64
N SER A 76 15.71 -0.36 -9.56
CA SER A 76 16.80 -1.31 -9.38
C SER A 76 16.79 -1.90 -7.97
N GLY A 77 17.65 -2.90 -7.73
CA GLY A 77 17.81 -3.51 -6.42
C GLY A 77 16.83 -4.66 -6.12
N ALA A 78 15.88 -4.94 -6.99
CA ALA A 78 14.98 -6.08 -6.82
C ALA A 78 15.78 -7.39 -6.98
N THR A 79 15.93 -8.13 -5.89
CA THR A 79 16.60 -9.45 -5.86
C THR A 79 15.61 -10.59 -6.06
N ALA A 80 14.31 -10.32 -5.95
CA ALA A 80 13.21 -11.22 -6.19
C ALA A 80 12.03 -10.45 -6.79
N ALA A 81 11.03 -11.15 -7.29
CA ALA A 81 9.80 -10.54 -7.75
C ALA A 81 9.13 -9.76 -6.61
N THR A 82 8.76 -8.52 -6.88
CA THR A 82 8.12 -7.60 -5.94
C THR A 82 7.14 -6.69 -6.68
N ALA A 83 6.60 -5.70 -6.01
CA ALA A 83 5.74 -4.69 -6.61
C ALA A 83 6.12 -3.29 -6.14
N ILE A 84 5.77 -2.30 -6.94
CA ILE A 84 5.76 -0.89 -6.55
C ILE A 84 4.36 -0.34 -6.81
N HIS A 85 4.03 0.75 -6.15
CA HIS A 85 2.79 1.47 -6.33
C HIS A 85 3.06 2.85 -6.89
N HIS A 86 2.28 3.27 -7.88
CA HIS A 86 2.19 4.65 -8.31
C HIS A 86 0.92 5.25 -7.70
N VAL A 87 1.07 6.04 -6.66
CA VAL A 87 -0.05 6.68 -5.95
C VAL A 87 -0.19 8.11 -6.44
N TRP A 88 -1.31 8.40 -7.10
CA TRP A 88 -1.59 9.67 -7.77
C TRP A 88 -2.41 10.58 -6.87
N PHE A 89 -2.04 11.85 -6.85
CA PHE A 89 -2.71 12.90 -6.06
C PHE A 89 -3.03 14.12 -6.93
N HIS A 90 -4.22 14.68 -6.72
CA HIS A 90 -4.59 16.01 -7.18
C HIS A 90 -4.66 16.93 -5.96
N GLY A 91 -3.74 17.88 -5.85
CA GLY A 91 -3.51 18.56 -4.58
C GLY A 91 -3.13 17.56 -3.48
N ASP A 92 -3.89 17.55 -2.40
CA ASP A 92 -3.71 16.63 -1.28
C ASP A 92 -4.64 15.39 -1.34
N THR A 93 -5.46 15.29 -2.38
CA THR A 93 -6.44 14.22 -2.53
C THR A 93 -5.85 13.08 -3.35
N GLN A 94 -5.82 11.87 -2.79
CA GLN A 94 -5.46 10.67 -3.54
C GLN A 94 -6.55 10.35 -4.57
N VAL A 95 -6.13 10.24 -5.82
CA VAL A 95 -7.02 10.01 -6.97
C VAL A 95 -6.70 8.73 -7.74
N GLY A 96 -5.73 7.97 -7.29
CA GLY A 96 -5.41 6.67 -7.85
C GLY A 96 -4.26 5.98 -7.14
N ASP A 97 -4.27 4.65 -7.20
CA ASP A 97 -3.19 3.77 -6.76
C ASP A 97 -3.09 2.65 -7.78
N VAL A 98 -1.91 2.48 -8.35
CA VAL A 98 -1.65 1.46 -9.38
C VAL A 98 -0.49 0.60 -8.93
N GLU A 99 -0.79 -0.66 -8.61
CA GLU A 99 0.23 -1.65 -8.32
C GLU A 99 0.89 -2.13 -9.63
N LEU A 100 2.20 -2.18 -9.63
CA LEU A 100 3.02 -2.57 -10.78
C LEU A 100 4.03 -3.63 -10.37
N ALA A 101 3.97 -4.77 -11.02
CA ALA A 101 4.93 -5.85 -10.80
C ALA A 101 6.34 -5.44 -11.24
N VAL A 102 7.32 -5.81 -10.42
CA VAL A 102 8.76 -5.67 -10.69
C VAL A 102 9.38 -7.06 -10.70
N GLY A 103 9.81 -7.51 -11.86
CA GLY A 103 10.31 -8.86 -12.07
C GLY A 103 11.83 -8.98 -12.06
N GLY A 104 12.56 -7.89 -11.85
CA GLY A 104 14.02 -7.92 -11.91
C GLY A 104 14.67 -6.56 -11.68
N SER A 105 15.96 -6.48 -11.97
CA SER A 105 16.78 -5.27 -11.82
C SER A 105 17.81 -5.17 -12.94
N PRO A 106 17.86 -4.07 -13.73
CA PRO A 106 16.94 -2.93 -13.71
C PRO A 106 15.58 -3.27 -14.34
N TRP A 107 14.52 -2.60 -13.86
CA TRP A 107 13.16 -2.81 -14.35
C TRP A 107 12.53 -1.48 -14.76
N ARG A 108 11.86 -1.45 -15.91
CA ARG A 108 11.11 -0.28 -16.39
C ARG A 108 9.64 -0.60 -16.38
N THR A 109 8.87 0.29 -15.76
CA THR A 109 7.42 0.17 -15.69
C THR A 109 6.78 1.55 -15.71
N TRP A 110 5.48 1.61 -16.02
CA TRP A 110 4.74 2.86 -16.06
C TRP A 110 3.27 2.64 -15.77
N SER A 111 2.63 3.68 -15.28
CA SER A 111 1.18 3.75 -15.16
C SER A 111 0.64 4.99 -15.84
N LYS A 112 -0.62 4.93 -16.22
CA LYS A 112 -1.34 6.04 -16.87
C LYS A 112 -2.36 6.60 -15.91
N LYS A 113 -2.55 7.92 -15.96
CA LYS A 113 -3.59 8.62 -15.23
C LYS A 113 -4.35 9.55 -16.16
N THR A 114 -5.66 9.35 -16.25
CA THR A 114 -6.55 10.29 -16.91
C THR A 114 -6.63 11.56 -16.08
N VAL A 115 -6.50 12.70 -16.75
CA VAL A 115 -6.61 14.04 -16.16
C VAL A 115 -7.82 14.71 -16.79
N PRO A 116 -8.94 14.84 -16.06
CA PRO A 116 -10.09 15.61 -16.53
C PRO A 116 -9.71 17.07 -16.77
N ALA A 117 -10.32 17.71 -17.75
CA ALA A 117 -9.99 19.06 -18.15
C ALA A 117 -10.25 20.13 -17.05
N ASP A 118 -11.11 19.83 -16.10
CA ASP A 118 -11.42 20.68 -14.95
C ASP A 118 -10.48 20.44 -13.74
N TRP A 119 -9.60 19.45 -13.83
CA TRP A 119 -8.66 19.10 -12.76
C TRP A 119 -7.30 19.76 -12.96
N THR A 120 -7.33 21.09 -13.02
CA THR A 120 -6.13 21.91 -13.15
C THR A 120 -5.42 22.09 -11.78
N GLY A 121 -4.19 22.59 -11.83
CA GLY A 121 -3.42 22.91 -10.63
C GLY A 121 -2.32 21.91 -10.33
N ALA A 122 -1.95 21.86 -9.06
CA ALA A 122 -0.85 21.03 -8.58
C ALA A 122 -1.24 19.55 -8.48
N TRP A 123 -0.39 18.72 -9.02
CA TRP A 123 -0.47 17.27 -8.93
C TRP A 123 0.85 16.71 -8.40
N HIS A 124 0.78 15.55 -7.79
CA HIS A 124 1.97 14.76 -7.54
C HIS A 124 1.68 13.27 -7.64
N VAL A 125 2.74 12.52 -7.81
CA VAL A 125 2.67 11.07 -7.78
C VAL A 125 3.81 10.55 -6.92
N GLU A 126 3.48 9.59 -6.07
CA GLU A 126 4.45 8.91 -5.22
C GLU A 126 4.70 7.50 -5.75
N VAL A 127 5.97 7.15 -5.83
CA VAL A 127 6.39 5.76 -6.04
C VAL A 127 6.62 5.15 -4.65
N ARG A 128 5.86 4.14 -4.31
CA ARG A 128 5.95 3.43 -3.03
C ARG A 128 6.38 1.99 -3.27
N ASP A 129 7.06 1.41 -2.31
CA ASP A 129 7.35 -0.02 -2.30
C ASP A 129 6.12 -0.86 -1.86
N ALA A 130 6.25 -2.18 -1.88
CA ALA A 130 5.19 -3.09 -1.46
C ALA A 130 4.78 -2.94 0.01
N ALA A 131 5.61 -2.34 0.85
CA ALA A 131 5.32 -2.02 2.24
C ALA A 131 4.63 -0.65 2.42
N GLY A 132 4.48 0.13 1.34
CA GLY A 132 3.90 1.46 1.34
C GLY A 132 4.88 2.58 1.64
N THR A 133 6.17 2.29 1.71
CA THR A 133 7.22 3.31 1.92
C THR A 133 7.37 4.16 0.66
N VAL A 134 7.36 5.47 0.81
CA VAL A 134 7.59 6.40 -0.30
C VAL A 134 9.06 6.36 -0.72
N LEU A 135 9.32 5.88 -1.93
CA LEU A 135 10.65 5.80 -2.52
C LEU A 135 11.00 7.09 -3.28
N LYS A 136 10.02 7.68 -3.94
CA LYS A 136 10.17 8.94 -4.68
C LYS A 136 8.83 9.63 -4.84
N ARG A 137 8.85 10.97 -4.81
CA ARG A 137 7.73 11.83 -5.15
C ARG A 137 8.10 12.69 -6.35
N ILE A 138 7.18 12.85 -7.27
CA ILE A 138 7.32 13.68 -8.45
C ILE A 138 6.13 14.64 -8.47
N ASP A 139 6.42 15.94 -8.41
CA ASP A 139 5.43 17.00 -8.50
C ASP A 139 5.33 17.49 -9.93
N PHE A 140 4.13 17.80 -10.38
CA PHE A 140 3.86 18.39 -11.70
C PHE A 140 2.61 19.26 -11.63
N ASN A 141 2.36 20.03 -12.69
CA ASN A 141 1.24 20.94 -12.78
C ASN A 141 0.46 20.72 -14.07
N VAL A 142 -0.86 20.93 -14.03
CA VAL A 142 -1.73 20.86 -15.18
C VAL A 142 -2.48 22.18 -15.32
N GLY A 143 -2.51 22.72 -16.55
CA GLY A 143 -3.22 23.96 -16.84
C GLY A 143 -2.35 25.21 -16.82
N GLN A 144 -1.06 25.07 -17.10
CA GLN A 144 -0.14 26.20 -17.36
C GLN A 144 0.13 26.36 -18.84
#